data_136c6ecf45b66304826b001a747350d5
#
_entry.id   136c6ecf45b66304826b001a747350d5
#
_cell.length_a   1.000
_cell.length_b   1.000
_cell.length_c   1.000
_cell.angle_alpha   90.00
_cell.angle_beta   90.00
_cell.angle_gamma   90.00
#
_symmetry.space_group_name_H-M   'P 1'
#
loop_
_entity.id
_entity.type
_entity.pdbx_description
1 polymer ?
#
loop_
_entity_poly.entity_id
_entity_poly.type
_entity_poly.pdbx_seq_one_letter_code
_entity_poly.pdbx_strand_id
1 'polypeptide(L)'
;SHNRISDYIKCYKSLAKYSDYITINISSPNTPNLRNFESSEIDDLLSEINLNKKNEKNIFIKLSPDLDVKTFEKTLDKILSYKMNGIILTNTTISRNNNLTSSLSTEEGGLSGKPLTSTSLERISLAYKLVGSDIPIIGVGGIFNSNDAIDKIKAGASAIQIYTGLIYKG
;
A
#
# COMPACT_ATOMS: atom_id res chain seq x y z
N SER A 1 10.59 17.36 0.31
CA SER A 1 10.75 18.41 1.30
C SER A 1 11.10 17.81 2.65
N HIS A 2 12.13 18.34 3.31
CA HIS A 2 12.59 17.87 4.62
C HIS A 2 11.46 17.79 5.68
N ASN A 3 10.45 18.64 5.61
CA ASN A 3 9.35 18.62 6.57
C ASN A 3 8.49 17.34 6.53
N ARG A 4 8.20 16.79 5.36
CA ARG A 4 7.31 15.61 5.26
C ARG A 4 7.95 14.35 5.85
N ILE A 5 9.23 14.09 5.59
CA ILE A 5 9.96 12.95 6.18
C ILE A 5 10.05 13.12 7.70
N SER A 6 10.36 14.33 8.17
CA SER A 6 10.38 14.64 9.61
C SER A 6 9.05 14.33 10.29
N ASP A 7 7.92 14.57 9.62
CA ASP A 7 6.59 14.28 10.16
C ASP A 7 6.34 12.77 10.27
N TYR A 8 6.75 11.96 9.28
CA TYR A 8 6.73 10.50 9.40
C TYR A 8 7.54 10.02 10.61
N ILE A 9 8.75 10.55 10.79
CA ILE A 9 9.62 10.16 11.91
C ILE A 9 9.03 10.57 13.26
N LYS A 10 8.44 11.77 13.37
CA LYS A 10 7.74 12.21 14.59
C LYS A 10 6.57 11.31 14.93
N CYS A 11 5.72 11.00 13.92
CA CYS A 11 4.60 10.09 14.11
C CYS A 11 5.09 8.70 14.53
N TYR A 12 6.10 8.16 13.84
CA TYR A 12 6.71 6.88 14.20
C TYR A 12 7.16 6.86 15.67
N LYS A 13 7.98 7.82 16.08
CA LYS A 13 8.50 7.89 17.46
C LYS A 13 7.40 7.99 18.52
N SER A 14 6.32 8.69 18.20
CA SER A 14 5.22 8.92 19.14
C SER A 14 4.30 7.69 19.27
N LEU A 15 4.06 6.98 18.16
CA LEU A 15 3.01 5.96 18.08
C LEU A 15 3.54 4.53 18.16
N ALA A 16 4.83 4.29 17.87
CA ALA A 16 5.38 2.93 17.79
C ALA A 16 5.17 2.12 19.09
N LYS A 17 5.27 2.75 20.25
CA LYS A 17 5.09 2.08 21.55
C LYS A 17 3.65 1.59 21.81
N TYR A 18 2.67 2.09 21.07
CA TYR A 18 1.25 1.75 21.24
C TYR A 18 0.71 0.83 20.13
N SER A 19 1.55 0.37 19.22
CA SER A 19 1.14 -0.42 18.07
C SER A 19 1.87 -1.75 18.00
N ASP A 20 1.22 -2.77 17.42
CA ASP A 20 1.84 -4.07 17.12
C ASP A 20 2.65 -4.00 15.83
N TYR A 21 2.19 -3.22 14.86
CA TYR A 21 2.92 -2.88 13.63
C TYR A 21 2.58 -1.46 13.19
N ILE A 22 3.38 -0.91 12.28
CA ILE A 22 3.20 0.42 11.72
C ILE A 22 3.11 0.35 10.21
N THR A 23 2.14 1.05 9.65
CA THR A 23 2.04 1.25 8.21
C THR A 23 2.52 2.65 7.83
N ILE A 24 3.56 2.71 7.02
CA ILE A 24 3.98 3.95 6.34
C ILE A 24 3.16 4.07 5.06
N ASN A 25 2.19 4.97 5.09
CA ASN A 25 1.31 5.20 3.96
C ASN A 25 1.84 6.34 3.09
N ILE A 26 2.42 5.99 1.94
CA ILE A 26 3.01 6.94 0.97
C ILE A 26 2.19 7.05 -0.31
N SER A 27 1.01 6.47 -0.34
CA SER A 27 0.27 6.15 -1.57
C SER A 27 -1.12 6.79 -1.67
N SER A 28 -1.50 7.67 -0.74
CA SER A 28 -2.79 8.35 -0.81
C SER A 28 -2.85 9.29 -2.02
N PRO A 29 -3.86 9.17 -2.89
CA PRO A 29 -4.04 10.11 -3.99
C PRO A 29 -4.61 11.46 -3.55
N ASN A 30 -5.16 11.53 -2.33
CA ASN A 30 -5.86 12.72 -1.82
C ASN A 30 -4.90 13.71 -1.13
N THR A 31 -3.62 13.35 -1.02
CA THR A 31 -2.60 14.21 -0.43
C THR A 31 -1.65 14.69 -1.52
N PRO A 32 -1.55 16.00 -1.77
CA PRO A 32 -0.70 16.52 -2.85
C PRO A 32 0.75 16.02 -2.74
N ASN A 33 1.27 15.54 -3.86
CA ASN A 33 2.67 15.08 -4.01
C ASN A 33 3.09 13.94 -3.06
N LEU A 34 2.16 13.29 -2.34
CA LEU A 34 2.52 12.19 -1.43
C LEU A 34 3.13 11.01 -2.19
N ARG A 35 2.59 10.71 -3.37
CA ARG A 35 3.04 9.61 -4.21
C ARG A 35 4.45 9.77 -4.80
N ASN A 36 5.07 10.96 -4.67
CA ASN A 36 6.49 11.12 -4.99
C ASN A 36 7.38 10.23 -4.12
N PHE A 37 6.92 9.91 -2.90
CA PHE A 37 7.61 8.93 -2.03
C PHE A 37 7.59 7.50 -2.58
N GLU A 38 6.71 7.18 -3.51
CA GLU A 38 6.70 5.87 -4.15
C GLU A 38 7.74 5.74 -5.27
N SER A 39 8.40 6.84 -5.65
CA SER A 39 9.33 6.89 -6.77
C SER A 39 10.62 7.64 -6.42
N SER A 40 10.63 8.96 -6.58
CA SER A 40 11.85 9.77 -6.48
C SER A 40 12.34 10.00 -5.04
N GLU A 41 11.46 9.98 -4.05
CA GLU A 41 11.79 10.28 -2.64
C GLU A 41 11.84 9.02 -1.75
N ILE A 42 11.74 7.81 -2.32
CA ILE A 42 11.65 6.56 -1.56
C ILE A 42 12.92 6.28 -0.76
N ASP A 43 14.09 6.53 -1.34
CA ASP A 43 15.38 6.28 -0.68
C ASP A 43 15.56 7.14 0.57
N ASP A 44 15.27 8.42 0.47
CA ASP A 44 15.39 9.36 1.59
C ASP A 44 14.47 8.98 2.74
N LEU A 45 13.22 8.64 2.41
CA LEU A 45 12.24 8.21 3.41
C LEU A 45 12.65 6.91 4.10
N LEU A 46 12.99 5.88 3.33
CA LEU A 46 13.32 4.57 3.89
C LEU A 46 14.64 4.60 4.67
N SER A 47 15.61 5.41 4.23
CA SER A 47 16.84 5.65 4.96
C SER A 47 16.57 6.26 6.34
N GLU A 48 15.78 7.32 6.40
CA GLU A 48 15.42 7.98 7.66
C GLU A 48 14.58 7.07 8.58
N ILE A 49 13.67 6.30 8.03
CA ILE A 49 12.92 5.29 8.79
C ILE A 49 13.90 4.26 9.35
N ASN A 50 14.82 3.75 8.53
CA ASN A 50 15.78 2.73 8.94
C ASN A 50 16.72 3.21 10.06
N LEU A 51 17.16 4.46 10.01
CA LEU A 51 17.98 5.08 11.06
C LEU A 51 17.21 5.25 12.38
N ASN A 52 15.90 5.44 12.32
CA ASN A 52 15.07 5.74 13.48
C ASN A 52 14.28 4.53 13.98
N LYS A 53 14.16 3.44 13.21
CA LYS A 53 13.46 2.24 13.65
C LYS A 53 14.26 1.57 14.78
N LYS A 54 13.59 1.36 15.90
CA LYS A 54 14.03 0.39 16.90
C LYS A 54 13.53 -0.98 16.43
N ASN A 55 14.34 -2.02 16.57
CA ASN A 55 14.07 -3.40 16.07
C ASN A 55 12.80 -4.07 16.67
N GLU A 56 11.98 -3.31 17.36
CA GLU A 56 10.85 -3.82 18.14
C GLU A 56 9.51 -3.80 17.38
N LYS A 57 9.43 -3.14 16.21
CA LYS A 57 8.15 -2.96 15.50
C LYS A 57 8.27 -3.30 14.02
N ASN A 58 7.31 -4.07 13.55
CA ASN A 58 7.15 -4.37 12.15
C ASN A 58 6.67 -3.13 11.37
N ILE A 59 7.38 -2.78 10.31
CA ILE A 59 7.05 -1.65 9.45
C ILE A 59 6.64 -2.15 8.07
N PHE A 60 5.42 -1.81 7.68
CA PHE A 60 4.84 -2.11 6.38
C PHE A 60 4.76 -0.84 5.52
N ILE A 61 5.07 -0.97 4.25
CA ILE A 61 4.94 0.13 3.29
C ILE A 61 3.68 -0.08 2.45
N LYS A 62 2.78 0.91 2.44
CA LYS A 62 1.53 0.83 1.65
C LYS A 62 1.68 1.57 0.34
N LEU A 63 1.49 0.85 -0.77
CA LEU A 63 1.70 1.33 -2.13
C LEU A 63 0.37 1.53 -2.88
N SER A 64 0.42 2.41 -3.89
CA SER A 64 -0.69 2.63 -4.80
C SER A 64 -0.78 1.55 -5.88
N PRO A 65 -1.96 1.36 -6.47
CA PRO A 65 -2.10 0.48 -7.63
C PRO A 65 -1.62 1.11 -8.93
N ASP A 66 -1.38 2.43 -8.93
CA ASP A 66 -1.23 3.24 -10.15
C ASP A 66 0.23 3.39 -10.61
N LEU A 67 1.20 2.85 -9.86
CA LEU A 67 2.59 2.83 -10.28
C LEU A 67 2.76 2.04 -11.59
N ASP A 68 3.56 2.55 -12.52
CA ASP A 68 4.01 1.73 -13.63
C ASP A 68 4.87 0.55 -13.14
N VAL A 69 4.94 -0.51 -13.93
CA VAL A 69 5.60 -1.75 -13.53
C VAL A 69 7.05 -1.52 -13.12
N LYS A 70 7.80 -0.74 -13.91
CA LYS A 70 9.23 -0.50 -13.66
C LYS A 70 9.47 0.27 -12.36
N THR A 71 8.64 1.28 -12.08
CA THR A 71 8.71 2.03 -10.82
C THR A 71 8.30 1.15 -9.65
N PHE A 72 7.24 0.33 -9.81
CA PHE A 72 6.79 -0.60 -8.79
C PHE A 72 7.90 -1.62 -8.41
N GLU A 73 8.56 -2.24 -9.39
CA GLU A 73 9.68 -3.16 -9.17
C GLU A 73 10.81 -2.48 -8.40
N LYS A 74 11.26 -1.31 -8.85
CA LYS A 74 12.30 -0.54 -8.15
C LYS A 74 11.92 -0.19 -6.71
N THR A 75 10.66 0.15 -6.48
CA THR A 75 10.16 0.46 -5.14
C THR A 75 10.20 -0.77 -4.23
N LEU A 76 9.85 -1.95 -4.75
CA LEU A 76 9.96 -3.21 -4.01
C LEU A 76 11.43 -3.55 -3.68
N ASP A 77 12.35 -3.40 -4.63
CA ASP A 77 13.79 -3.60 -4.40
C ASP A 77 14.31 -2.70 -3.27
N LYS A 78 13.87 -1.44 -3.22
CA LYS A 78 14.23 -0.52 -2.13
C LYS A 78 13.66 -0.96 -0.78
N ILE A 79 12.39 -1.35 -0.75
CA ILE A 79 11.72 -1.87 0.45
C ILE A 79 12.49 -3.07 1.03
N LEU A 80 12.92 -3.99 0.17
CA LEU A 80 13.75 -5.14 0.55
C LEU A 80 15.13 -4.70 1.05
N SER A 81 15.83 -3.83 0.30
CA SER A 81 17.19 -3.38 0.63
C SER A 81 17.28 -2.67 1.98
N TYR A 82 16.24 -1.89 2.34
CA TYR A 82 16.11 -1.23 3.64
C TYR A 82 15.51 -2.13 4.73
N LYS A 83 15.29 -3.42 4.43
CA LYS A 83 14.77 -4.43 5.38
C LYS A 83 13.48 -3.98 6.07
N MET A 84 12.53 -3.46 5.28
CA MET A 84 11.17 -3.27 5.75
C MET A 84 10.48 -4.62 5.96
N ASN A 85 9.52 -4.69 6.86
CA ASN A 85 8.96 -5.96 7.32
C ASN A 85 7.80 -6.47 6.48
N GLY A 86 7.30 -5.69 5.53
CA GLY A 86 6.24 -6.12 4.63
C GLY A 86 5.67 -4.99 3.78
N ILE A 87 4.73 -5.35 2.92
CA ILE A 87 4.03 -4.42 2.03
C ILE A 87 2.53 -4.58 2.13
N ILE A 88 1.81 -3.48 1.89
CA ILE A 88 0.35 -3.48 1.81
C ILE A 88 -0.07 -3.06 0.40
N LEU A 89 -0.79 -3.91 -0.28
CA LEU A 89 -1.26 -3.74 -1.65
C LEU A 89 -2.78 -3.90 -1.73
N THR A 90 -3.54 -2.85 -2.09
CA THR A 90 -3.11 -1.54 -2.55
C THR A 90 -3.87 -0.42 -1.83
N ASN A 91 -3.42 0.83 -2.00
CA ASN A 91 -4.26 1.99 -1.76
C ASN A 91 -5.36 2.09 -2.85
N THR A 92 -6.15 3.16 -2.82
CA THR A 92 -7.15 3.48 -3.84
C THR A 92 -6.49 3.94 -5.16
N THR A 93 -7.22 3.86 -6.27
CA THR A 93 -6.73 4.25 -7.60
C THR A 93 -7.31 5.61 -8.05
N ILE A 94 -6.53 6.37 -8.81
CA ILE A 94 -7.04 7.52 -9.56
C ILE A 94 -7.57 7.14 -10.94
N SER A 95 -7.29 5.92 -11.37
CA SER A 95 -7.79 5.41 -12.65
C SER A 95 -9.31 5.26 -12.61
N ARG A 96 -9.96 5.67 -13.67
CA ARG A 96 -11.41 5.50 -13.90
C ARG A 96 -11.59 4.60 -15.11
N ASN A 97 -12.19 3.44 -14.90
CA ASN A 97 -12.54 2.57 -16.03
C ASN A 97 -13.92 2.96 -16.60
N ASN A 98 -14.15 2.63 -17.86
CA ASN A 98 -15.38 2.95 -18.57
C ASN A 98 -16.62 2.18 -18.06
N ASN A 99 -16.44 1.26 -17.10
CA ASN A 99 -17.52 0.44 -16.54
C ASN A 99 -18.19 1.09 -15.32
N LEU A 100 -17.75 2.27 -14.91
CA LEU A 100 -18.39 3.02 -13.82
C LEU A 100 -19.69 3.67 -14.33
N THR A 101 -20.81 3.26 -13.75
CA THR A 101 -22.16 3.72 -14.15
C THR A 101 -22.72 4.82 -13.26
N SER A 102 -22.05 5.14 -12.15
CA SER A 102 -22.49 6.18 -11.23
C SER A 102 -22.32 7.58 -11.85
N SER A 103 -23.25 8.47 -11.56
CA SER A 103 -23.14 9.92 -11.88
C SER A 103 -21.93 10.56 -11.19
N LEU A 104 -21.42 9.97 -10.11
CA LEU A 104 -20.25 10.40 -9.38
C LEU A 104 -18.93 9.79 -9.90
N SER A 105 -18.95 9.12 -11.03
CA SER A 105 -17.77 8.44 -11.61
C SER A 105 -16.61 9.38 -11.94
N THR A 106 -16.90 10.68 -12.13
CA THR A 106 -15.92 11.72 -12.46
C THR A 106 -15.40 12.49 -11.24
N GLU A 107 -15.91 12.18 -10.04
CA GLU A 107 -15.46 12.85 -8.81
C GLU A 107 -13.96 12.63 -8.58
N GLU A 108 -13.28 13.68 -8.12
CA GLU A 108 -11.87 13.63 -7.73
C GLU A 108 -11.66 12.74 -6.50
N GLY A 109 -10.45 12.19 -6.39
CA GLY A 109 -10.05 11.36 -5.25
C GLY A 109 -9.81 9.91 -5.60
N GLY A 110 -9.54 9.10 -4.60
CA GLY A 110 -9.23 7.68 -4.75
C GLY A 110 -10.48 6.82 -4.91
N LEU A 111 -10.58 6.09 -6.01
CA LEU A 111 -11.62 5.08 -6.21
C LEU A 111 -11.27 3.82 -5.43
N SER A 112 -12.22 3.33 -4.63
CA SER A 112 -12.12 2.11 -3.82
C SER A 112 -13.22 1.10 -4.18
N GLY A 113 -13.25 -0.01 -3.48
CA GLY A 113 -14.31 -1.02 -3.60
C GLY A 113 -14.14 -1.94 -4.80
N LYS A 114 -15.26 -2.45 -5.31
CA LYS A 114 -15.30 -3.51 -6.34
C LYS A 114 -14.47 -3.19 -7.61
N PRO A 115 -14.45 -1.96 -8.12
CA PRO A 115 -13.62 -1.63 -9.29
C PRO A 115 -12.11 -1.86 -9.09
N LEU A 116 -11.65 -1.91 -7.84
CA LEU A 116 -10.23 -2.12 -7.51
C LEU A 116 -9.83 -3.60 -7.43
N THR A 117 -10.78 -4.55 -7.52
CA THR A 117 -10.52 -5.98 -7.27
C THR A 117 -9.42 -6.55 -8.15
N SER A 118 -9.53 -6.40 -9.48
CA SER A 118 -8.56 -6.95 -10.45
C SER A 118 -7.20 -6.30 -10.32
N THR A 119 -7.15 -4.97 -10.30
CA THR A 119 -5.89 -4.22 -10.22
C THR A 119 -5.11 -4.56 -8.94
N SER A 120 -5.82 -4.64 -7.80
CA SER A 120 -5.18 -5.05 -6.55
C SER A 120 -4.65 -6.49 -6.62
N LEU A 121 -5.40 -7.40 -7.25
CA LEU A 121 -4.99 -8.80 -7.43
C LEU A 121 -3.72 -8.91 -8.30
N GLU A 122 -3.69 -8.18 -9.42
CA GLU A 122 -2.54 -8.11 -10.31
C GLU A 122 -1.28 -7.60 -9.59
N ARG A 123 -1.43 -6.54 -8.76
CA ARG A 123 -0.32 -5.98 -7.99
C ARG A 123 0.22 -6.94 -6.92
N ILE A 124 -0.66 -7.67 -6.24
CA ILE A 124 -0.26 -8.71 -5.29
C ILE A 124 0.50 -9.82 -6.00
N SER A 125 -0.04 -10.31 -7.12
CA SER A 125 0.61 -11.38 -7.91
C SER A 125 1.97 -10.95 -8.45
N LEU A 126 2.10 -9.72 -8.96
CA LEU A 126 3.36 -9.16 -9.43
C LEU A 126 4.37 -9.04 -8.29
N ALA A 127 3.95 -8.49 -7.15
CA ALA A 127 4.81 -8.36 -5.98
C ALA A 127 5.30 -9.74 -5.51
N TYR A 128 4.40 -10.73 -5.38
CA TYR A 128 4.77 -12.06 -4.94
C TYR A 128 5.78 -12.75 -5.87
N LYS A 129 5.68 -12.53 -7.19
CA LYS A 129 6.69 -13.02 -8.14
C LYS A 129 8.06 -12.43 -7.92
N LEU A 130 8.16 -11.21 -7.39
CA LEU A 130 9.41 -10.49 -7.18
C LEU A 130 10.00 -10.74 -5.80
N VAL A 131 9.15 -10.72 -4.77
CA VAL A 131 9.62 -10.82 -3.37
C VAL A 131 9.46 -12.24 -2.79
N GLY A 132 8.69 -13.11 -3.43
CA GLY A 132 8.43 -14.46 -2.93
C GLY A 132 7.84 -14.46 -1.53
N SER A 133 8.42 -15.28 -0.65
CA SER A 133 8.08 -15.38 0.78
C SER A 133 9.02 -14.55 1.68
N ASP A 134 9.91 -13.75 1.12
CA ASP A 134 10.91 -13.00 1.88
C ASP A 134 10.30 -11.95 2.80
N ILE A 135 9.19 -11.33 2.35
CA ILE A 135 8.39 -10.43 3.18
C ILE A 135 6.89 -10.68 2.98
N PRO A 136 6.07 -10.54 4.05
CA PRO A 136 4.63 -10.71 3.96
C PRO A 136 3.97 -9.60 3.14
N ILE A 137 2.96 -9.98 2.35
CA ILE A 137 2.09 -9.08 1.59
C ILE A 137 0.71 -9.06 2.25
N ILE A 138 0.23 -7.89 2.63
CA ILE A 138 -1.16 -7.71 3.07
C ILE A 138 -1.99 -7.23 1.87
N GLY A 139 -2.95 -8.05 1.44
CA GLY A 139 -3.83 -7.75 0.31
C GLY A 139 -5.02 -6.90 0.72
N VAL A 140 -5.25 -5.77 0.05
CA VAL A 140 -6.41 -4.90 0.27
C VAL A 140 -6.94 -4.33 -1.03
N GLY A 141 -8.25 -4.13 -1.11
CA GLY A 141 -8.96 -3.56 -2.26
C GLY A 141 -9.89 -4.54 -2.94
N GLY A 142 -11.18 -4.19 -3.01
CA GLY A 142 -12.20 -4.92 -3.73
C GLY A 142 -12.64 -6.24 -3.11
N ILE A 143 -12.45 -6.46 -1.83
CA ILE A 143 -12.89 -7.67 -1.12
C ILE A 143 -14.31 -7.45 -0.61
N PHE A 144 -15.27 -8.25 -1.13
CA PHE A 144 -16.70 -8.20 -0.79
C PHE A 144 -17.28 -9.55 -0.36
N ASN A 145 -16.55 -10.63 -0.58
CA ASN A 145 -16.95 -11.99 -0.23
C ASN A 145 -15.72 -12.88 0.00
N SER A 146 -15.96 -14.12 0.41
CA SER A 146 -14.91 -15.10 0.69
C SER A 146 -14.04 -15.44 -0.52
N ASN A 147 -14.61 -15.48 -1.73
CA ASN A 147 -13.85 -15.78 -2.94
C ASN A 147 -12.86 -14.65 -3.25
N ASP A 148 -13.29 -13.38 -3.13
CA ASP A 148 -12.37 -12.23 -3.29
C ASP A 148 -11.19 -12.32 -2.30
N ALA A 149 -11.44 -12.79 -1.06
CA ALA A 149 -10.39 -12.98 -0.04
C ALA A 149 -9.45 -14.15 -0.42
N ILE A 150 -10.02 -15.30 -0.81
CA ILE A 150 -9.26 -16.47 -1.24
C ILE A 150 -8.37 -16.15 -2.44
N ASP A 151 -8.87 -15.38 -3.39
CA ASP A 151 -8.10 -14.99 -4.58
C ASP A 151 -6.90 -14.10 -4.22
N LYS A 152 -7.03 -13.22 -3.21
CA LYS A 152 -5.88 -12.45 -2.69
C LYS A 152 -4.80 -13.36 -2.09
N ILE A 153 -5.22 -14.35 -1.29
CA ILE A 153 -4.28 -15.32 -0.69
C ILE A 153 -3.61 -16.16 -1.79
N LYS A 154 -4.38 -16.66 -2.78
CA LYS A 154 -3.81 -17.40 -3.92
C LYS A 154 -2.85 -16.58 -4.76
N ALA A 155 -3.07 -15.26 -4.85
CA ALA A 155 -2.17 -14.34 -5.54
C ALA A 155 -0.85 -14.08 -4.77
N GLY A 156 -0.74 -14.53 -3.52
CA GLY A 156 0.47 -14.42 -2.70
C GLY A 156 0.33 -13.53 -1.47
N ALA A 157 -0.88 -13.06 -1.14
CA ALA A 157 -1.08 -12.32 0.12
C ALA A 157 -0.99 -13.26 1.33
N SER A 158 -0.28 -12.84 2.37
CA SER A 158 -0.19 -13.54 3.67
C SER A 158 -1.36 -13.20 4.60
N ALA A 159 -1.97 -12.03 4.40
CA ALA A 159 -3.13 -11.55 5.14
C ALA A 159 -3.96 -10.61 4.27
N ILE A 160 -5.17 -10.28 4.71
CA ILE A 160 -6.05 -9.35 4.00
C ILE A 160 -6.53 -8.21 4.91
N GLN A 161 -6.86 -7.06 4.29
CA GLN A 161 -7.57 -5.97 4.92
C GLN A 161 -8.86 -5.69 4.15
N ILE A 162 -9.95 -5.43 4.88
CA ILE A 162 -11.26 -5.10 4.32
C ILE A 162 -11.63 -3.69 4.79
N TYR A 163 -12.09 -2.85 3.87
CA TYR A 163 -12.59 -1.52 4.20
C TYR A 163 -13.97 -1.29 3.54
N THR A 164 -14.01 -1.01 2.25
CA THR A 164 -15.26 -0.67 1.54
C THR A 164 -16.29 -1.80 1.60
N GLY A 165 -15.86 -3.06 1.48
CA GLY A 165 -16.74 -4.22 1.60
C GLY A 165 -17.44 -4.28 2.95
N LEU A 166 -16.73 -3.95 4.03
CA LEU A 166 -17.29 -3.90 5.38
C LEU A 166 -18.30 -2.75 5.54
N ILE A 167 -18.03 -1.57 4.94
CA ILE A 167 -18.96 -0.44 4.98
C ILE A 167 -20.31 -0.79 4.34
N TYR A 168 -20.29 -1.55 3.23
CA TYR A 168 -21.53 -1.89 2.51
C TYR A 168 -22.26 -3.12 3.04
N LYS A 169 -21.57 -4.02 3.74
CA LYS A 169 -22.16 -5.31 4.15
C LYS A 169 -22.28 -5.51 5.66
N GLY A 170 -21.62 -4.67 6.44
CA GLY A 170 -21.58 -4.78 7.89
C GLY A 170 -20.56 -5.79 8.40
#